data_53f4a2f7ba60c241e97ac275f77912a1
#
_entry.id   53f4a2f7ba60c241e97ac275f77912a1
#
_cell.length_a   1.000
_cell.length_b   1.000
_cell.length_c   1.000
_cell.angle_alpha   90.00
_cell.angle_beta   90.00
_cell.angle_gamma   90.00
#
_symmetry.space_group_name_H-M   'P 1'
#
loop_
_entity.id
_entity.type
_entity.pdbx_description
1 polymer ?
#
loop_
_entity_poly.entity_id
_entity_poly.type
_entity_poly.pdbx_seq_one_letter_code
_entity_poly.pdbx_strand_id
1 'polypeptide(L)' 'MSRVVTRSINDQTGLRCLDLVQIAPGRHSWLECRRDPEDSHGWRVVVSAEGHLASAEAALDDARGRVAWLDKEDRT' A
#
# COMPACT_ATOMS: atom_id res chain seq x y z
N MET A 1 14.97 -8.57 8.69
CA MET A 1 14.76 -7.12 8.68
C MET A 1 13.29 -6.81 8.73
N SER A 2 12.92 -5.97 9.67
CA SER A 2 11.53 -5.54 9.79
C SER A 2 11.28 -4.34 8.88
N ARG A 3 10.15 -4.37 8.17
CA ARG A 3 9.69 -3.21 7.44
C ARG A 3 8.78 -2.39 8.34
N VAL A 4 8.75 -1.09 8.09
CA VAL A 4 7.93 -0.16 8.86
C VAL A 4 6.85 0.41 7.94
N VAL A 5 5.60 0.32 8.34
CA VAL A 5 4.49 0.96 7.64
C VAL A 5 4.54 2.44 7.99
N THR A 6 4.76 3.29 6.99
CA THR A 6 4.85 4.73 7.19
C THR A 6 3.52 5.44 6.98
N ARG A 7 2.62 4.84 6.20
CA ARG A 7 1.29 5.38 5.94
C ARG A 7 0.38 4.27 5.45
N SER A 8 -0.88 4.29 5.87
CA SER A 8 -1.92 3.39 5.39
C SER A 8 -3.06 4.21 4.83
N ILE A 9 -3.53 3.84 3.63
CA ILE A 9 -4.64 4.50 2.97
C ILE A 9 -5.71 3.44 2.72
N ASN A 10 -6.90 3.63 3.30
CA ASN A 10 -8.01 2.72 3.11
C ASN A 10 -8.94 3.23 2.02
N ASP A 11 -9.58 2.33 1.29
CA ASP A 11 -10.64 2.73 0.37
C ASP A 11 -11.95 3.00 1.13
N GLN A 12 -12.98 3.44 0.42
CA GLN A 12 -14.25 3.79 1.03
C GLN A 12 -14.95 2.60 1.68
N THR A 13 -14.70 1.40 1.17
CA THR A 13 -15.34 0.20 1.71
C THR A 13 -14.68 -0.31 2.98
N GLY A 14 -13.42 0.08 3.22
CA GLY A 14 -12.64 -0.46 4.32
C GLY A 14 -12.13 -1.88 4.05
N LEU A 15 -12.33 -2.40 2.85
CA LEU A 15 -11.93 -3.75 2.46
C LEU A 15 -10.63 -3.79 1.66
N ARG A 16 -10.10 -2.63 1.32
CA ARG A 16 -8.82 -2.49 0.60
C ARG A 16 -7.97 -1.46 1.29
N CYS A 17 -6.69 -1.71 1.34
CA CYS A 17 -5.74 -0.82 1.98
C CYS A 17 -4.45 -0.79 1.18
N LEU A 18 -3.86 0.39 1.06
CA LEU A 18 -2.51 0.55 0.55
C LEU A 18 -1.61 0.91 1.72
N ASP A 19 -0.57 0.12 1.94
CA ASP A 19 0.45 0.42 2.93
C ASP A 19 1.71 0.91 2.23
N LEU A 20 2.17 2.09 2.59
CA LEU A 20 3.50 2.56 2.22
C LEU A 20 4.46 2.08 3.28
N VAL A 21 5.54 1.43 2.85
CA VAL A 21 6.48 0.80 3.77
C VAL A 21 7.90 1.30 3.51
N GLN A 22 8.67 1.41 4.57
CA GLN A 22 10.11 1.62 4.49
C GLN A 22 10.79 0.32 4.87
N ILE A 23 11.61 -0.19 3.97
CA ILE A 23 12.31 -1.47 4.15
C ILE A 23 13.68 -1.24 4.75
N ALA A 24 14.32 -0.16 4.36
CA ALA A 24 15.64 0.27 4.82
C ALA A 24 15.78 1.76 4.53
N PRO A 25 16.80 2.44 5.08
CA PRO A 25 17.04 3.83 4.71
C PRO A 25 17.16 4.00 3.20
N GLY A 26 16.37 4.91 2.63
CA GLY A 26 16.34 5.16 1.18
C GLY A 26 15.67 4.06 0.36
N ARG A 27 15.05 3.05 1.01
CA ARG A 27 14.35 1.98 0.31
C ARG A 27 12.92 1.91 0.75
N HIS A 28 12.02 2.27 -0.15
CA HIS A 28 10.60 2.34 0.11
C HIS A 28 9.84 1.44 -0.86
N SER A 29 8.66 1.01 -0.46
CA SER A 29 7.81 0.17 -1.30
C SER A 29 6.35 0.40 -0.91
N TRP A 30 5.46 -0.33 -1.53
CA TRP A 30 4.05 -0.30 -1.19
C TRP A 30 3.45 -1.69 -1.34
N LEU A 31 2.38 -1.92 -0.59
CA LEU A 31 1.62 -3.17 -0.61
C LEU A 31 0.14 -2.82 -0.72
N GLU A 32 -0.55 -3.46 -1.65
CA GLU A 32 -2.00 -3.42 -1.67
C GLU A 32 -2.54 -4.63 -0.92
N CYS A 33 -3.38 -4.40 0.07
CA CYS A 33 -3.96 -5.43 0.90
C CYS A 33 -5.47 -5.46 0.72
N ARG A 34 -6.02 -6.65 0.88
CA ARG A 34 -7.45 -6.86 0.73
C ARG A 34 -7.96 -7.68 1.90
N ARG A 35 -9.15 -7.35 2.38
CA ARG A 35 -9.83 -8.10 3.42
C ARG A 35 -11.20 -8.54 2.93
N ASP A 36 -11.52 -9.82 3.13
CA ASP A 36 -12.84 -10.35 2.84
C ASP A 36 -13.61 -10.41 4.17
N PRO A 37 -14.78 -9.76 4.29
CA PRO A 37 -15.52 -9.77 5.55
C PRO A 37 -15.99 -11.17 5.98
N GLU A 38 -16.07 -12.11 5.05
CA GLU A 38 -16.43 -13.50 5.37
C GLU A 38 -15.21 -14.35 5.70
N ASP A 39 -14.00 -13.82 5.54
CA ASP A 39 -12.76 -14.55 5.77
C ASP A 39 -12.17 -14.07 7.10
N SER A 40 -11.98 -15.02 8.02
CA SER A 40 -11.41 -14.73 9.34
C SER A 40 -9.90 -14.50 9.33
N HIS A 41 -9.25 -14.62 8.19
CA HIS A 41 -7.79 -14.47 8.09
C HIS A 41 -7.31 -13.02 8.08
N GLY A 42 -8.21 -12.05 7.99
CA GLY A 42 -7.86 -10.64 8.02
C GLY A 42 -7.27 -10.14 6.70
N TRP A 43 -6.27 -9.27 6.79
CA TRP A 43 -5.70 -8.63 5.61
C TRP A 43 -4.74 -9.56 4.86
N ARG A 44 -4.86 -9.56 3.55
CA ARG A 44 -3.96 -10.31 2.67
C ARG A 44 -3.32 -9.36 1.67
N VAL A 45 -2.01 -9.51 1.45
CA VAL A 45 -1.30 -8.77 0.42
C VAL A 45 -1.68 -9.36 -0.95
N VAL A 46 -2.22 -8.53 -1.83
CA VAL A 46 -2.63 -8.98 -3.17
C VAL A 46 -1.71 -8.45 -4.27
N VAL A 47 -1.12 -7.27 -4.06
CA VAL A 47 -0.16 -6.68 -4.99
C VAL A 47 0.94 -6.01 -4.18
N SER A 48 2.16 -6.02 -4.70
CA SER A 48 3.26 -5.27 -4.11
C SER A 48 4.07 -4.62 -5.22
N ALA A 49 4.85 -3.58 -4.85
CA ALA A 49 5.75 -2.93 -5.79
C ALA A 49 6.83 -3.89 -6.27
N GLU A 50 7.23 -3.73 -7.52
CA GLU A 50 8.37 -4.45 -8.07
C GLU A 50 9.63 -3.66 -7.75
N GLY A 51 10.43 -4.15 -6.82
CA GLY A 51 11.66 -3.49 -6.43
C GLY A 51 11.43 -2.39 -5.41
N HIS A 52 12.42 -1.53 -5.24
CA HIS A 52 12.43 -0.49 -4.23
C HIS A 52 12.46 0.89 -4.87
N LEU A 53 11.85 1.84 -4.16
CA LEU A 53 11.75 3.23 -4.59
C LEU A 53 12.52 4.10 -3.61
N ALA A 54 12.92 5.29 -4.04
CA ALA A 54 13.86 6.10 -3.29
C ALA A 54 13.22 6.86 -2.11
N SER A 55 11.90 7.02 -2.13
CA SER A 55 11.18 7.77 -1.10
C SER A 55 9.75 7.27 -0.96
N ALA A 56 9.10 7.68 0.13
CA ALA A 56 7.69 7.39 0.33
C ALA A 56 6.83 8.05 -0.77
N GLU A 57 7.19 9.24 -1.19
CA GLU A 57 6.47 9.94 -2.27
C GLU A 57 6.58 9.18 -3.59
N ALA A 58 7.78 8.68 -3.91
CA ALA A 58 7.97 7.89 -5.11
C ALA A 58 7.18 6.58 -5.04
N ALA A 59 7.12 5.95 -3.87
CA ALA A 59 6.31 4.75 -3.67
C ALA A 59 4.83 5.04 -3.89
N LEU A 60 4.33 6.15 -3.37
CA LEU A 60 2.93 6.53 -3.55
C LEU A 60 2.61 6.81 -5.02
N ASP A 61 3.50 7.51 -5.73
CA ASP A 61 3.32 7.79 -7.16
C ASP A 61 3.28 6.49 -7.98
N ASP A 62 4.16 5.55 -7.66
CA ASP A 62 4.17 4.25 -8.34
C ASP A 62 2.86 3.51 -8.09
N ALA A 63 2.39 3.52 -6.84
CA ALA A 63 1.14 2.87 -6.46
C ALA A 63 -0.05 3.49 -7.18
N ARG A 64 -0.10 4.82 -7.32
CA ARG A 64 -1.19 5.50 -8.02
C ARG A 64 -1.33 5.03 -9.47
N GLY A 65 -0.23 4.70 -10.11
CA GLY A 65 -0.25 4.20 -11.48
C GLY A 65 -0.70 2.75 -11.60
N ARG A 66 -0.72 2.01 -10.50
CA ARG A 66 -1.01 0.58 -10.49
C ARG A 66 -2.29 0.21 -9.75
N VAL A 67 -2.68 1.00 -8.76
CA VAL A 67 -3.83 0.74 -7.90
C VAL A 67 -4.93 1.71 -8.28
N ALA A 68 -5.90 1.23 -9.04
CA ALA A 68 -6.92 2.08 -9.65
C ALA A 68 -7.75 2.88 -8.65
N TRP A 69 -8.11 2.27 -7.50
CA TRP A 69 -8.95 2.94 -6.51
C TRP A 69 -8.20 4.00 -5.72
N LEU A 70 -6.86 3.91 -5.67
CA LEU A 70 -6.05 4.77 -4.83
C LEU A 70 -6.14 6.24 -5.22
N ASP A 71 -6.21 6.52 -6.51
CA ASP A 71 -6.26 7.88 -7.03
C ASP A 71 -7.51 8.61 -6.55
N LYS A 72 -8.61 7.89 -6.34
CA LYS A 72 -9.86 8.47 -5.84
C LYS A 72 -9.79 8.77 -4.34
N GLU A 73 -9.15 7.89 -3.58
CA GLU A 73 -9.12 8.00 -2.13
C GLU A 73 -8.07 9.00 -1.64
N ASP A 74 -6.97 9.14 -2.37
CA ASP A 74 -5.87 10.02 -1.99
C ASP A 74 -6.06 11.44 -2.50
N ARG A 75 -7.16 11.70 -3.16
CA ARG A 75 -7.47 13.00 -3.75
C ARG A 75 -8.27 13.84 -2.77
N THR A 76 -7.59 14.58 -1.96
CA THR A 76 -8.23 15.49 -1.03
C THR A 76 -7.77 16.90 -1.26
#